data_88b474923434a59e2e3f2040baa862d2
#
_entry.id   88b474923434a59e2e3f2040baa862d2
#
_cell.length_a   1.000
_cell.length_b   1.000
_cell.length_c   1.000
_cell.angle_alpha   90.00
_cell.angle_beta   90.00
_cell.angle_gamma   90.00
#
_symmetry.space_group_name_H-M   'P 1'
#
loop_
_entity.id
_entity.type
_entity.pdbx_description
1 polymer ?
#
loop_
_entity_poly.entity_id
_entity_poly.type
_entity_poly.pdbx_seq_one_letter_code
_entity_poly.pdbx_strand_id
1 'polypeptide(L)'
;MQQRQRWFGVIALLFLIVIAYADRVNIAVMLVNPDFLQHFQLGGDRAHQGTLMTVFLLGYGLSAMLLTPFLETLMGYRRALTLSVVLWALLTAASPLAGSLLLLCVVRALLGVSEGPLFSLKTMYISDHFAADERGKPNAVSALGVSLGLVIGFPLVSFLMAHFGWAMSFHLLALFNLLLGLMLVRLFVHPLALSSSSRPADPQPVLSRVWHTFALAWRTPMLGWILLIEIATLSYLWGSSAWLPAYLTDEKGFSIKQMGWMAALPFIVSIASKYLGGALLDRIRPYQAPLIFVFGGAATALCIYGVMNSHQLGWIAFFLLAANACWGVQGAAIPTLLQHYARPEAVGSAYGLINGIGNLFSAFVPMAMGMVMASQGKVSSGFAVLIASQLLTLLAGGALFSRMLLARQVKRA
;
A
#
# COMPACT_ATOMS: atom_id res chain seq x y z
N MET A 1 17.40 -25.45 -9.17
CA MET A 1 17.13 -24.89 -7.85
C MET A 1 16.03 -25.72 -7.20
N GLN A 2 16.25 -26.24 -5.98
CA GLN A 2 15.24 -27.09 -5.33
C GLN A 2 13.95 -26.28 -5.11
N GLN A 3 12.81 -26.91 -5.29
CA GLN A 3 11.47 -26.26 -5.17
C GLN A 3 11.30 -25.49 -3.85
N ARG A 4 11.92 -25.96 -2.76
CA ARG A 4 11.90 -25.31 -1.45
C ARG A 4 12.62 -23.94 -1.44
N GLN A 5 13.74 -23.77 -2.16
CA GLN A 5 14.53 -22.54 -2.13
C GLN A 5 13.77 -21.35 -2.75
N ARG A 6 13.02 -21.56 -3.83
CA ARG A 6 12.21 -20.48 -4.44
C ARG A 6 11.10 -19.97 -3.51
N TRP A 7 10.52 -20.85 -2.67
CA TRP A 7 9.52 -20.46 -1.70
C TRP A 7 10.10 -19.72 -0.49
N PHE A 8 11.32 -20.07 -0.04
CA PHE A 8 12.00 -19.27 0.98
C PHE A 8 12.21 -17.83 0.54
N GLY A 9 12.53 -17.59 -0.73
CA GLY A 9 12.60 -16.23 -1.28
C GLY A 9 11.25 -15.51 -1.26
N VAL A 10 10.14 -16.18 -1.57
CA VAL A 10 8.78 -15.60 -1.47
C VAL A 10 8.45 -15.22 -0.02
N ILE A 11 8.76 -16.11 0.94
CA ILE A 11 8.55 -15.84 2.37
C ILE A 11 9.44 -14.67 2.84
N ALA A 12 10.70 -14.61 2.38
CA ALA A 12 11.57 -13.48 2.68
C ALA A 12 11.01 -12.16 2.15
N LEU A 13 10.47 -12.16 0.93
CA LEU A 13 9.82 -11.00 0.32
C LEU A 13 8.54 -10.60 1.07
N LEU A 14 7.76 -11.57 1.54
CA LEU A 14 6.61 -11.32 2.44
C LEU A 14 7.07 -10.56 3.68
N PHE A 15 8.11 -11.05 4.38
CA PHE A 15 8.61 -10.39 5.59
C PHE A 15 9.24 -9.03 5.30
N LEU A 16 9.89 -8.83 4.16
CA LEU A 16 10.35 -7.50 3.75
C LEU A 16 9.18 -6.51 3.59
N ILE A 17 8.06 -6.97 3.03
CA ILE A 17 6.84 -6.16 2.93
C ILE A 17 6.26 -5.88 4.32
N VAL A 18 6.26 -6.87 5.24
CA VAL A 18 5.84 -6.67 6.64
C VAL A 18 6.67 -5.57 7.30
N ILE A 19 7.99 -5.62 7.17
CA ILE A 19 8.92 -4.61 7.71
C ILE A 19 8.61 -3.23 7.13
N ALA A 20 8.49 -3.11 5.80
CA ALA A 20 8.20 -1.85 5.14
C ALA A 20 6.86 -1.25 5.61
N TYR A 21 5.82 -2.06 5.78
CA TYR A 21 4.52 -1.56 6.26
C TYR A 21 4.52 -1.21 7.74
N ALA A 22 5.28 -1.91 8.58
CA ALA A 22 5.51 -1.51 9.97
C ALA A 22 6.21 -0.14 10.06
N ASP A 23 7.19 0.11 9.18
CA ASP A 23 7.88 1.40 9.10
C ASP A 23 6.97 2.53 8.59
N ARG A 24 6.07 2.23 7.65
CA ARG A 24 5.10 3.21 7.13
C ARG A 24 4.11 3.68 8.18
N VAL A 25 3.59 2.79 9.03
CA VAL A 25 2.62 3.17 10.07
C VAL A 25 3.29 3.83 11.27
N ASN A 26 4.61 3.78 11.38
CA ASN A 26 5.36 4.45 12.45
C ASN A 26 4.95 5.92 12.58
N ILE A 27 4.92 6.67 11.47
CA ILE A 27 4.57 8.09 11.52
C ILE A 27 3.14 8.31 12.03
N ALA A 28 2.18 7.45 11.66
CA ALA A 28 0.80 7.57 12.13
C ALA A 28 0.69 7.39 13.66
N VAL A 29 1.53 6.53 14.24
CA VAL A 29 1.63 6.33 15.70
C VAL A 29 2.37 7.51 16.35
N MET A 30 3.39 8.08 15.68
CA MET A 30 4.09 9.28 16.19
C MET A 30 3.19 10.51 16.28
N LEU A 31 2.21 10.65 15.38
CA LEU A 31 1.28 11.79 15.36
C LEU A 31 0.31 11.83 16.55
N VAL A 32 0.33 10.84 17.45
CA VAL A 32 -0.40 10.85 18.71
C VAL A 32 0.53 11.04 19.92
N ASN A 33 1.83 11.21 19.72
CA ASN A 33 2.80 11.42 20.80
C ASN A 33 3.04 12.93 21.02
N PRO A 34 2.75 13.47 22.22
CA PRO A 34 2.91 14.89 22.50
C PRO A 34 4.34 15.41 22.33
N ASP A 35 5.35 14.63 22.73
CA ASP A 35 6.75 15.04 22.65
C ASP A 35 7.21 15.14 21.17
N PHE A 36 6.77 14.21 20.30
CA PHE A 36 7.01 14.27 18.87
C PHE A 36 6.35 15.50 18.26
N LEU A 37 5.08 15.77 18.60
CA LEU A 37 4.34 16.91 18.08
C LEU A 37 4.97 18.24 18.55
N GLN A 38 5.43 18.30 19.80
CA GLN A 38 6.12 19.49 20.33
C GLN A 38 7.48 19.69 19.64
N HIS A 39 8.28 18.64 19.46
CA HIS A 39 9.60 18.71 18.84
C HIS A 39 9.54 19.29 17.41
N PHE A 40 8.54 18.90 16.62
CA PHE A 40 8.36 19.38 15.24
C PHE A 40 7.35 20.52 15.10
N GLN A 41 6.87 21.09 16.21
CA GLN A 41 5.89 22.19 16.24
C GLN A 41 4.60 21.87 15.48
N LEU A 42 4.14 20.62 15.58
CA LEU A 42 2.96 20.09 14.88
C LEU A 42 1.70 20.08 15.76
N GLY A 43 1.77 20.61 16.99
CA GLY A 43 0.64 20.63 17.91
C GLY A 43 -0.55 21.40 17.34
N GLY A 44 -1.71 20.72 17.20
CA GLY A 44 -2.93 21.33 16.64
C GLY A 44 -2.95 21.47 15.11
N ASP A 45 -1.84 21.31 14.40
CA ASP A 45 -1.75 21.48 12.94
C ASP A 45 -1.93 20.17 12.18
N ARG A 46 -3.18 19.72 12.09
CA ARG A 46 -3.54 18.48 11.41
C ARG A 46 -3.18 18.45 9.92
N ALA A 47 -3.16 19.60 9.25
CA ALA A 47 -2.79 19.69 7.84
C ALA A 47 -1.32 19.34 7.62
N HIS A 48 -0.42 19.95 8.39
CA HIS A 48 1.01 19.62 8.35
C HIS A 48 1.32 18.21 8.86
N GLN A 49 0.56 17.69 9.83
CA GLN A 49 0.66 16.30 10.25
C GLN A 49 0.38 15.36 9.08
N GLY A 50 -0.68 15.60 8.30
CA GLY A 50 -1.01 14.80 7.11
C GLY A 50 0.04 14.88 6.01
N THR A 51 0.74 16.02 5.89
CA THR A 51 1.81 16.22 4.89
C THR A 51 2.97 15.21 5.05
N LEU A 52 3.28 14.78 6.27
CA LEU A 52 4.33 13.76 6.52
C LEU A 52 4.05 12.43 5.82
N MET A 53 2.78 12.03 5.71
CA MET A 53 2.39 10.84 4.95
C MET A 53 2.38 11.13 3.44
N THR A 54 1.90 12.32 3.05
CA THR A 54 1.83 12.78 1.66
C THR A 54 3.20 12.74 0.98
N VAL A 55 4.21 13.37 1.58
CA VAL A 55 5.57 13.46 0.97
C VAL A 55 6.22 12.08 0.83
N PHE A 56 5.97 11.17 1.77
CA PHE A 56 6.40 9.77 1.66
C PHE A 56 5.76 9.09 0.45
N LEU A 57 4.44 9.18 0.31
CA LEU A 57 3.71 8.52 -0.79
C LEU A 57 4.03 9.11 -2.16
N LEU A 58 4.31 10.41 -2.24
CA LEU A 58 4.80 11.05 -3.46
C LEU A 58 6.17 10.48 -3.87
N GLY A 59 7.12 10.42 -2.93
CA GLY A 59 8.42 9.80 -3.17
C GLY A 59 8.29 8.33 -3.60
N TYR A 60 7.44 7.58 -2.91
CA TYR A 60 7.13 6.18 -3.21
C TYR A 60 6.56 5.99 -4.62
N GLY A 61 5.50 6.73 -4.96
CA GLY A 61 4.83 6.58 -6.25
C GLY A 61 5.72 6.97 -7.42
N LEU A 62 6.47 8.08 -7.30
CA LEU A 62 7.43 8.50 -8.32
C LEU A 62 8.54 7.48 -8.53
N SER A 63 9.13 6.96 -7.45
CA SER A 63 10.22 6.00 -7.56
C SER A 63 9.75 4.64 -8.05
N ALA A 64 8.57 4.18 -7.63
CA ALA A 64 7.97 2.94 -8.14
C ALA A 64 7.81 2.98 -9.66
N MET A 65 7.42 4.13 -10.21
CA MET A 65 7.23 4.31 -11.64
C MET A 65 8.55 4.54 -12.40
N LEU A 66 9.44 5.40 -11.88
CA LEU A 66 10.60 5.88 -12.61
C LEU A 66 11.88 5.10 -12.33
N LEU A 67 12.14 4.69 -11.07
CA LEU A 67 13.39 4.03 -10.71
C LEU A 67 13.37 2.52 -10.96
N THR A 68 12.21 1.88 -10.90
CA THR A 68 12.11 0.43 -11.10
C THR A 68 12.79 -0.06 -12.38
N PRO A 69 12.54 0.53 -13.56
CA PRO A 69 13.18 0.07 -14.80
C PRO A 69 14.71 0.16 -14.79
N PHE A 70 15.25 1.21 -14.14
CA PHE A 70 16.70 1.38 -13.99
C PHE A 70 17.29 0.32 -13.06
N LEU A 71 16.66 0.08 -11.91
CA LEU A 71 17.12 -0.94 -10.97
C LEU A 71 17.04 -2.35 -11.57
N GLU A 72 15.99 -2.61 -12.33
CA GLU A 72 15.81 -3.87 -13.05
C GLU A 72 16.95 -4.14 -14.02
N THR A 73 17.32 -3.14 -14.82
CA THR A 73 18.31 -3.30 -15.89
C THR A 73 19.75 -3.24 -15.41
N LEU A 74 20.06 -2.38 -14.41
CA LEU A 74 21.43 -2.10 -14.00
C LEU A 74 21.90 -2.95 -12.81
N MET A 75 20.99 -3.30 -11.88
CA MET A 75 21.41 -3.93 -10.62
C MET A 75 20.82 -5.32 -10.40
N GLY A 76 19.66 -5.62 -10.97
CA GLY A 76 18.86 -6.80 -10.65
C GLY A 76 18.26 -6.74 -9.23
N TYR A 77 17.22 -7.53 -9.01
CA TYR A 77 16.37 -7.43 -7.81
C TYR A 77 17.13 -7.64 -6.48
N ARG A 78 18.11 -8.53 -6.40
CA ARG A 78 18.85 -8.80 -5.14
C ARG A 78 19.67 -7.59 -4.68
N ARG A 79 20.44 -6.99 -5.60
CA ARG A 79 21.27 -5.80 -5.28
C ARG A 79 20.39 -4.60 -5.00
N ALA A 80 19.34 -4.41 -5.79
CA ALA A 80 18.38 -3.32 -5.61
C ALA A 80 17.66 -3.42 -4.25
N LEU A 81 17.17 -4.62 -3.86
CA LEU A 81 16.57 -4.85 -2.53
C LEU A 81 17.59 -4.62 -1.40
N THR A 82 18.86 -5.04 -1.57
CA THR A 82 19.90 -4.78 -0.57
C THR A 82 20.11 -3.27 -0.37
N LEU A 83 20.22 -2.53 -1.47
CA LEU A 83 20.35 -1.08 -1.44
C LEU A 83 19.14 -0.42 -0.77
N SER A 84 17.92 -0.81 -1.16
CA SER A 84 16.67 -0.31 -0.58
C SER A 84 16.65 -0.52 0.94
N VAL A 85 16.92 -1.74 1.42
CA VAL A 85 16.92 -2.06 2.86
C VAL A 85 17.93 -1.20 3.65
N VAL A 86 19.13 -0.99 3.09
CA VAL A 86 20.14 -0.12 3.73
C VAL A 86 19.65 1.33 3.78
N LEU A 87 19.10 1.85 2.68
CA LEU A 87 18.56 3.21 2.63
C LEU A 87 17.37 3.38 3.58
N TRP A 88 16.44 2.41 3.67
CA TRP A 88 15.34 2.46 4.65
C TRP A 88 15.87 2.59 6.07
N ALA A 89 16.80 1.73 6.45
CA ALA A 89 17.36 1.74 7.80
C ALA A 89 18.05 3.09 8.12
N LEU A 90 18.86 3.60 7.20
CA LEU A 90 19.55 4.88 7.39
C LEU A 90 18.57 6.06 7.50
N LEU A 91 17.55 6.11 6.63
CA LEU A 91 16.56 7.18 6.61
C LEU A 91 15.61 7.10 7.80
N THR A 92 15.22 5.88 8.22
CA THR A 92 14.45 5.69 9.45
C THR A 92 15.25 6.14 10.67
N ALA A 93 16.54 5.77 10.78
CA ALA A 93 17.42 6.22 11.85
C ALA A 93 17.66 7.73 11.84
N ALA A 94 17.70 8.35 10.67
CA ALA A 94 17.89 9.80 10.51
C ALA A 94 16.63 10.62 10.89
N SER A 95 15.44 10.03 10.88
CA SER A 95 14.18 10.74 11.14
C SER A 95 14.15 11.51 12.46
N PRO A 96 14.54 10.95 13.63
CA PRO A 96 14.54 11.70 14.89
C PRO A 96 15.66 12.73 15.00
N LEU A 97 16.65 12.68 14.10
CA LEU A 97 17.75 13.66 14.05
C LEU A 97 17.37 14.89 13.22
N ALA A 98 16.20 14.91 12.58
CA ALA A 98 15.72 16.05 11.83
C ALA A 98 15.42 17.22 12.79
N GLY A 99 16.18 18.31 12.66
CA GLY A 99 16.01 19.51 13.48
C GLY A 99 14.86 20.42 13.06
N SER A 100 14.10 20.06 12.02
CA SER A 100 12.95 20.83 11.52
C SER A 100 11.94 19.92 10.80
N LEU A 101 10.69 20.40 10.72
CA LEU A 101 9.64 19.73 9.95
C LEU A 101 10.03 19.57 8.47
N LEU A 102 10.64 20.58 7.86
CA LEU A 102 11.08 20.52 6.47
C LEU A 102 12.10 19.39 6.26
N LEU A 103 13.08 19.26 7.15
CA LEU A 103 14.09 18.21 7.05
C LEU A 103 13.44 16.82 7.27
N LEU A 104 12.50 16.70 8.20
CA LEU A 104 11.74 15.47 8.38
C LEU A 104 10.93 15.11 7.11
N CYS A 105 10.30 16.09 6.46
CA CYS A 105 9.60 15.88 5.19
C CYS A 105 10.55 15.38 4.09
N VAL A 106 11.75 15.95 3.99
CA VAL A 106 12.77 15.49 3.02
C VAL A 106 13.18 14.04 3.32
N VAL A 107 13.47 13.72 4.58
CA VAL A 107 13.80 12.32 5.00
C VAL A 107 12.66 11.36 4.67
N ARG A 108 11.42 11.77 4.93
CA ARG A 108 10.21 10.97 4.60
C ARG A 108 10.04 10.78 3.10
N ALA A 109 10.26 11.80 2.28
CA ALA A 109 10.22 11.68 0.82
C ALA A 109 11.28 10.71 0.29
N LEU A 110 12.54 10.82 0.79
CA LEU A 110 13.63 9.92 0.43
C LEU A 110 13.36 8.48 0.90
N LEU A 111 12.75 8.30 2.07
CA LEU A 111 12.30 6.97 2.54
C LEU A 111 11.29 6.38 1.56
N GLY A 112 10.29 7.17 1.13
CA GLY A 112 9.36 6.76 0.09
C GLY A 112 10.06 6.36 -1.21
N VAL A 113 11.03 7.16 -1.67
CA VAL A 113 11.83 6.85 -2.87
C VAL A 113 12.57 5.51 -2.71
N SER A 114 13.13 5.22 -1.56
CA SER A 114 13.87 3.97 -1.32
C SER A 114 12.98 2.73 -1.25
N GLU A 115 11.72 2.88 -0.85
CA GLU A 115 10.75 1.79 -0.73
C GLU A 115 9.94 1.52 -2.01
N GLY A 116 9.75 2.52 -2.88
CA GLY A 116 8.87 2.42 -4.05
C GLY A 116 9.10 1.21 -4.94
N PRO A 117 10.33 0.84 -5.27
CA PRO A 117 10.60 -0.31 -6.15
C PRO A 117 10.30 -1.69 -5.54
N LEU A 118 10.06 -1.81 -4.23
CA LEU A 118 9.92 -3.09 -3.51
C LEU A 118 8.97 -4.08 -4.20
N PHE A 119 7.77 -3.62 -4.56
CA PHE A 119 6.76 -4.51 -5.17
C PHE A 119 7.14 -4.94 -6.58
N SER A 120 7.79 -4.08 -7.34
CA SER A 120 8.30 -4.42 -8.67
C SER A 120 9.43 -5.43 -8.58
N LEU A 121 10.38 -5.22 -7.68
CA LEU A 121 11.51 -6.15 -7.43
C LEU A 121 11.01 -7.51 -6.93
N LYS A 122 9.97 -7.53 -6.08
CA LYS A 122 9.27 -8.76 -5.69
C LYS A 122 8.68 -9.48 -6.91
N THR A 123 8.02 -8.74 -7.78
CA THR A 123 7.36 -9.30 -8.96
C THR A 123 8.39 -9.89 -9.93
N MET A 124 9.54 -9.24 -10.11
CA MET A 124 10.67 -9.75 -10.87
C MET A 124 11.17 -11.09 -10.30
N TYR A 125 11.41 -11.16 -8.98
CA TYR A 125 11.82 -12.41 -8.34
C TYR A 125 10.84 -13.55 -8.65
N ILE A 126 9.54 -13.30 -8.49
CA ILE A 126 8.51 -14.31 -8.75
C ILE A 126 8.49 -14.70 -10.22
N SER A 127 8.61 -13.74 -11.12
CA SER A 127 8.66 -14.00 -12.57
C SER A 127 9.83 -14.88 -12.97
N ASP A 128 10.99 -14.70 -12.34
CA ASP A 128 12.20 -15.47 -12.66
C ASP A 128 12.19 -16.89 -12.08
N HIS A 129 11.52 -17.10 -10.93
CA HIS A 129 11.57 -18.38 -10.20
C HIS A 129 10.36 -19.27 -10.40
N PHE A 130 9.26 -18.76 -10.94
CA PHE A 130 8.00 -19.50 -11.10
C PHE A 130 7.51 -19.42 -12.55
N ALA A 131 7.05 -20.55 -13.09
CA ALA A 131 6.40 -20.60 -14.39
C ALA A 131 5.13 -19.72 -14.40
N ALA A 132 4.68 -19.30 -15.58
CA ALA A 132 3.57 -18.35 -15.71
C ALA A 132 2.27 -18.81 -15.02
N ASP A 133 1.98 -20.10 -15.07
CA ASP A 133 0.85 -20.78 -14.44
C ASP A 133 1.01 -21.00 -12.92
N GLU A 134 2.24 -20.90 -12.39
CA GLU A 134 2.53 -21.07 -10.97
C GLU A 134 2.58 -19.74 -10.18
N ARG A 135 2.54 -18.58 -10.83
CA ARG A 135 2.81 -17.25 -10.21
C ARG A 135 1.69 -16.76 -9.28
N GLY A 136 0.50 -17.28 -9.41
CA GLY A 136 -0.66 -16.86 -8.60
C GLY A 136 -0.42 -17.02 -7.10
N LYS A 137 -0.03 -18.21 -6.66
CA LYS A 137 0.22 -18.52 -5.25
C LYS A 137 1.34 -17.67 -4.61
N PRO A 138 2.56 -17.56 -5.19
CA PRO A 138 3.62 -16.73 -4.60
C PRO A 138 3.27 -15.25 -4.58
N ASN A 139 2.53 -14.73 -5.57
CA ASN A 139 2.02 -13.36 -5.53
C ASN A 139 1.00 -13.16 -4.39
N ALA A 140 0.06 -14.08 -4.22
CA ALA A 140 -0.92 -14.04 -3.14
C ALA A 140 -0.23 -14.09 -1.76
N VAL A 141 0.70 -15.03 -1.55
CA VAL A 141 1.45 -15.15 -0.30
C VAL A 141 2.21 -13.87 0.01
N SER A 142 2.96 -13.33 -0.94
CA SER A 142 3.71 -12.09 -0.71
C SER A 142 2.80 -10.88 -0.44
N ALA A 143 1.62 -10.81 -1.05
CA ALA A 143 0.65 -9.74 -0.83
C ALA A 143 0.05 -9.73 0.59
N LEU A 144 0.06 -10.84 1.31
CA LEU A 144 -0.33 -10.89 2.73
C LEU A 144 0.56 -10.02 3.61
N GLY A 145 1.82 -9.77 3.17
CA GLY A 145 2.78 -8.92 3.88
C GLY A 145 2.25 -7.52 4.19
N VAL A 146 1.40 -6.96 3.32
CA VAL A 146 0.74 -5.65 3.52
C VAL A 146 -0.12 -5.65 4.79
N SER A 147 -1.09 -6.56 4.84
CA SER A 147 -2.02 -6.62 5.98
C SER A 147 -1.32 -7.09 7.25
N LEU A 148 -0.40 -8.07 7.16
CA LEU A 148 0.41 -8.51 8.29
C LEU A 148 1.32 -7.39 8.82
N GLY A 149 1.89 -6.58 7.93
CA GLY A 149 2.70 -5.43 8.32
C GLY A 149 1.92 -4.38 9.09
N LEU A 150 0.66 -4.12 8.71
CA LEU A 150 -0.24 -3.23 9.45
C LEU A 150 -0.66 -3.84 10.81
N VAL A 151 -1.00 -5.14 10.81
CA VAL A 151 -1.39 -5.87 12.04
C VAL A 151 -0.26 -5.90 13.07
N ILE A 152 0.97 -6.13 12.64
CA ILE A 152 2.15 -6.18 13.51
C ILE A 152 2.66 -4.77 13.80
N GLY A 153 2.67 -3.89 12.80
CA GLY A 153 3.27 -2.56 12.88
C GLY A 153 2.63 -1.67 13.94
N PHE A 154 1.30 -1.56 13.98
CA PHE A 154 0.63 -0.73 14.99
C PHE A 154 0.95 -1.13 16.42
N PRO A 155 0.78 -2.40 16.87
CA PRO A 155 1.15 -2.79 18.21
C PRO A 155 2.65 -2.67 18.48
N LEU A 156 3.49 -3.06 17.52
CA LEU A 156 4.95 -2.99 17.67
C LEU A 156 5.42 -1.56 17.90
N VAL A 157 5.04 -0.63 17.02
CA VAL A 157 5.44 0.77 17.13
C VAL A 157 4.89 1.41 18.40
N SER A 158 3.63 1.12 18.75
CA SER A 158 3.01 1.61 19.98
C SER A 158 3.75 1.09 21.22
N PHE A 159 4.17 -0.17 21.20
CA PHE A 159 4.99 -0.76 22.27
C PHE A 159 6.35 -0.09 22.39
N LEU A 160 7.06 0.08 21.26
CA LEU A 160 8.37 0.72 21.24
C LEU A 160 8.28 2.18 21.73
N MET A 161 7.29 2.92 21.26
CA MET A 161 7.06 4.31 21.66
C MET A 161 6.73 4.44 23.16
N ALA A 162 5.88 3.54 23.69
CA ALA A 162 5.47 3.59 25.09
C ALA A 162 6.60 3.22 26.08
N HIS A 163 7.56 2.37 25.66
CA HIS A 163 8.63 1.90 26.56
C HIS A 163 9.96 2.64 26.36
N PHE A 164 10.26 3.08 25.16
CA PHE A 164 11.56 3.65 24.80
C PHE A 164 11.48 5.13 24.34
N GLY A 165 10.26 5.67 24.23
CA GLY A 165 10.02 7.00 23.68
C GLY A 165 10.05 7.03 22.16
N TRP A 166 9.59 8.16 21.59
CA TRP A 166 9.38 8.31 20.15
C TRP A 166 10.69 8.23 19.35
N ALA A 167 11.76 8.90 19.79
CA ALA A 167 13.03 8.94 19.05
C ALA A 167 13.71 7.56 19.01
N MET A 168 13.78 6.87 20.15
CA MET A 168 14.39 5.55 20.23
C MET A 168 13.59 4.51 19.44
N SER A 169 12.27 4.65 19.31
CA SER A 169 11.46 3.74 18.49
C SER A 169 11.87 3.77 17.02
N PHE A 170 12.26 4.93 16.47
CA PHE A 170 12.82 5.01 15.11
C PHE A 170 14.15 4.27 15.01
N HIS A 171 15.05 4.43 15.98
CA HIS A 171 16.36 3.75 15.95
C HIS A 171 16.21 2.22 16.08
N LEU A 172 15.30 1.74 16.94
CA LEU A 172 15.01 0.31 17.05
C LEU A 172 14.40 -0.26 15.78
N LEU A 173 13.44 0.43 15.15
CA LEU A 173 12.89 0.04 13.85
C LEU A 173 13.98 0.02 12.77
N ALA A 174 14.85 1.02 12.72
CA ALA A 174 15.97 1.07 11.79
C ALA A 174 16.91 -0.13 11.95
N LEU A 175 17.21 -0.50 13.20
CA LEU A 175 18.02 -1.67 13.50
C LEU A 175 17.34 -2.97 13.02
N PHE A 176 16.04 -3.13 13.29
CA PHE A 176 15.26 -4.26 12.78
C PHE A 176 15.24 -4.30 11.25
N ASN A 177 15.01 -3.16 10.59
CA ASN A 177 15.02 -3.04 9.13
C ASN A 177 16.38 -3.49 8.55
N LEU A 178 17.47 -3.03 9.17
CA LEU A 178 18.83 -3.35 8.70
C LEU A 178 19.17 -4.83 8.91
N LEU A 179 19.07 -5.31 10.14
CA LEU A 179 19.52 -6.66 10.49
C LEU A 179 18.63 -7.73 9.84
N LEU A 180 17.31 -7.64 10.07
CA LEU A 180 16.36 -8.62 9.55
C LEU A 180 16.24 -8.51 8.03
N GLY A 181 16.13 -7.28 7.49
CA GLY A 181 16.01 -7.07 6.06
C GLY A 181 17.22 -7.56 5.27
N LEU A 182 18.46 -7.24 5.71
CA LEU A 182 19.66 -7.74 5.08
C LEU A 182 19.80 -9.26 5.19
N MET A 183 19.47 -9.82 6.35
CA MET A 183 19.46 -11.27 6.56
C MET A 183 18.51 -11.95 5.56
N LEU A 184 17.27 -11.47 5.44
CA LEU A 184 16.26 -12.01 4.53
C LEU A 184 16.73 -11.94 3.08
N VAL A 185 17.24 -10.79 2.63
CA VAL A 185 17.70 -10.62 1.24
C VAL A 185 18.92 -11.50 0.94
N ARG A 186 19.92 -11.52 1.85
CA ARG A 186 21.17 -12.24 1.59
C ARG A 186 21.05 -13.75 1.67
N LEU A 187 20.21 -14.26 2.60
CA LEU A 187 20.08 -15.70 2.82
C LEU A 187 19.04 -16.35 1.88
N PHE A 188 17.99 -15.63 1.50
CA PHE A 188 16.85 -16.26 0.83
C PHE A 188 16.52 -15.69 -0.56
N VAL A 189 16.94 -14.46 -0.90
CA VAL A 189 16.70 -13.89 -2.22
C VAL A 189 17.89 -14.18 -3.12
N HIS A 190 17.85 -15.30 -3.82
CA HIS A 190 18.93 -15.70 -4.73
C HIS A 190 18.60 -15.31 -6.17
N PRO A 191 19.53 -14.69 -6.92
CA PRO A 191 19.37 -14.51 -8.35
C PRO A 191 19.50 -15.86 -9.05
N LEU A 192 18.70 -16.11 -10.08
CA LEU A 192 18.92 -17.25 -10.97
C LEU A 192 20.18 -16.99 -11.81
N ALA A 193 21.05 -18.00 -11.88
CA ALA A 193 22.30 -17.92 -12.66
C ALA A 193 22.08 -17.61 -14.15
N LEU A 194 20.88 -17.88 -14.67
CA LEU A 194 20.47 -17.65 -16.06
C LEU A 194 19.92 -16.23 -16.34
N SER A 195 19.56 -15.45 -15.30
CA SER A 195 18.87 -14.17 -15.53
C SER A 195 19.82 -13.03 -15.91
N SER A 196 21.09 -13.14 -15.59
CA SER A 196 22.11 -12.10 -15.91
C SER A 196 22.86 -12.30 -17.23
N SER A 197 22.81 -13.50 -17.81
CA SER A 197 23.63 -13.84 -18.98
C SER A 197 22.87 -14.34 -20.21
N SER A 198 21.58 -14.61 -20.12
CA SER A 198 20.83 -15.28 -21.20
C SER A 198 19.62 -14.53 -21.74
N ARG A 199 19.36 -13.27 -21.33
CA ARG A 199 18.55 -12.41 -22.18
C ARG A 199 19.42 -12.06 -23.38
N PRO A 200 19.06 -12.46 -24.63
CA PRO A 200 19.76 -11.98 -25.82
C PRO A 200 19.85 -10.47 -25.69
N ALA A 201 21.03 -9.91 -25.93
CA ALA A 201 21.19 -8.47 -26.00
C ALA A 201 20.25 -7.98 -27.12
N ASP A 202 19.04 -7.59 -26.75
CA ASP A 202 18.12 -6.96 -27.69
C ASP A 202 18.83 -5.67 -28.11
N PRO A 203 19.11 -5.48 -29.40
CA PRO A 203 19.86 -4.33 -29.90
C PRO A 203 19.16 -3.00 -29.63
N GLN A 204 17.90 -3.03 -29.18
CA GLN A 204 17.17 -1.80 -28.82
C GLN A 204 17.65 -1.21 -27.50
N PRO A 205 17.84 0.13 -27.46
CA PRO A 205 18.14 0.82 -26.20
C PRO A 205 17.10 0.47 -25.11
N VAL A 206 17.56 0.24 -23.88
CA VAL A 206 16.70 -0.07 -22.74
C VAL A 206 15.54 0.91 -22.62
N LEU A 207 15.80 2.18 -22.83
CA LEU A 207 14.81 3.24 -22.76
C LEU A 207 13.68 3.07 -23.82
N SER A 208 14.01 2.62 -25.04
CA SER A 208 13.03 2.32 -26.09
C SER A 208 12.10 1.18 -25.70
N ARG A 209 12.64 0.11 -25.13
CA ARG A 209 11.85 -1.04 -24.64
C ARG A 209 10.91 -0.65 -23.50
N VAL A 210 11.42 0.09 -22.52
CA VAL A 210 10.62 0.60 -21.42
C VAL A 210 9.47 1.47 -21.92
N TRP A 211 9.76 2.38 -22.87
CA TRP A 211 8.77 3.27 -23.45
C TRP A 211 7.70 2.52 -24.26
N HIS A 212 8.12 1.52 -25.04
CA HIS A 212 7.19 0.68 -25.80
C HIS A 212 6.24 -0.09 -24.87
N THR A 213 6.75 -0.73 -23.82
CA THR A 213 5.94 -1.48 -22.85
C THR A 213 5.00 -0.55 -22.08
N PHE A 214 5.48 0.66 -21.72
CA PHE A 214 4.67 1.69 -21.08
C PHE A 214 3.53 2.16 -21.98
N ALA A 215 3.81 2.38 -23.29
CA ALA A 215 2.80 2.76 -24.27
C ALA A 215 1.75 1.66 -24.49
N LEU A 216 2.15 0.38 -24.48
CA LEU A 216 1.23 -0.75 -24.52
C LEU A 216 0.35 -0.82 -23.26
N ALA A 217 0.94 -0.62 -22.11
CA ALA A 217 0.23 -0.60 -20.83
C ALA A 217 -0.83 0.52 -20.81
N TRP A 218 -0.47 1.72 -21.27
CA TRP A 218 -1.37 2.86 -21.35
C TRP A 218 -2.57 2.63 -22.29
N ARG A 219 -2.39 1.83 -23.33
CA ARG A 219 -3.44 1.46 -24.28
C ARG A 219 -4.35 0.32 -23.81
N THR A 220 -4.19 -0.16 -22.58
CA THR A 220 -5.05 -1.20 -22.00
C THR A 220 -6.51 -0.72 -21.98
N PRO A 221 -7.46 -1.48 -22.54
CA PRO A 221 -8.87 -1.13 -22.50
C PRO A 221 -9.36 -0.95 -21.06
N MET A 222 -10.23 0.02 -20.82
CA MET A 222 -10.83 0.32 -19.50
C MET A 222 -9.82 0.77 -18.41
N LEU A 223 -8.53 0.98 -18.75
CA LEU A 223 -7.48 1.35 -17.80
C LEU A 223 -7.88 2.56 -16.94
N GLY A 224 -8.47 3.60 -17.55
CA GLY A 224 -8.87 4.81 -16.83
C GLY A 224 -9.88 4.56 -15.70
N TRP A 225 -10.85 3.66 -15.91
CA TRP A 225 -11.81 3.28 -14.87
C TRP A 225 -11.17 2.43 -13.78
N ILE A 226 -10.29 1.49 -14.16
CA ILE A 226 -9.55 0.66 -13.19
C ILE A 226 -8.60 1.54 -12.37
N LEU A 227 -7.93 2.51 -13.00
CA LEU A 227 -7.07 3.49 -12.32
C LEU A 227 -7.86 4.34 -11.32
N LEU A 228 -9.05 4.82 -11.70
CA LEU A 228 -9.89 5.62 -10.81
C LEU A 228 -10.33 4.82 -9.58
N ILE A 229 -10.68 3.54 -9.77
CA ILE A 229 -10.99 2.61 -8.68
C ILE A 229 -9.76 2.40 -7.78
N GLU A 230 -8.56 2.21 -8.38
CA GLU A 230 -7.31 2.03 -7.61
C GLU A 230 -6.98 3.28 -6.78
N ILE A 231 -7.09 4.48 -7.36
CA ILE A 231 -6.91 5.74 -6.62
C ILE A 231 -7.87 5.79 -5.43
N ALA A 232 -9.14 5.47 -5.64
CA ALA A 232 -10.15 5.53 -4.60
C ALA A 232 -9.94 4.49 -3.49
N THR A 233 -9.56 3.25 -3.83
CA THR A 233 -9.29 2.20 -2.85
C THR A 233 -8.00 2.44 -2.07
N LEU A 234 -6.94 2.95 -2.71
CA LEU A 234 -5.71 3.37 -2.03
C LEU A 234 -5.94 4.60 -1.14
N SER A 235 -6.81 5.51 -1.55
CA SER A 235 -7.22 6.67 -0.73
C SER A 235 -7.83 6.23 0.60
N TYR A 236 -8.68 5.21 0.59
CA TYR A 236 -9.20 4.62 1.82
C TYR A 236 -8.08 4.01 2.67
N LEU A 237 -7.19 3.22 2.08
CA LEU A 237 -6.10 2.55 2.80
C LEU A 237 -5.19 3.58 3.49
N TRP A 238 -4.68 4.54 2.74
CA TRP A 238 -3.70 5.49 3.26
C TRP A 238 -4.33 6.50 4.23
N GLY A 239 -5.54 6.97 3.92
CA GLY A 239 -6.26 7.87 4.82
C GLY A 239 -6.63 7.19 6.15
N SER A 240 -7.18 5.97 6.10
CA SER A 240 -7.54 5.24 7.31
C SER A 240 -6.32 4.87 8.14
N SER A 241 -5.26 4.32 7.53
CA SER A 241 -4.05 3.95 8.25
C SER A 241 -3.31 5.14 8.87
N ALA A 242 -3.37 6.32 8.25
CA ALA A 242 -2.73 7.52 8.77
C ALA A 242 -3.45 8.09 10.00
N TRP A 243 -4.79 8.13 9.99
CA TRP A 243 -5.57 8.86 11.00
C TRP A 243 -6.31 8.00 12.01
N LEU A 244 -6.37 6.67 11.81
CA LEU A 244 -7.01 5.77 12.78
C LEU A 244 -6.36 5.84 14.18
N PRO A 245 -5.03 5.90 14.34
CA PRO A 245 -4.41 6.11 15.65
C PRO A 245 -4.91 7.38 16.34
N ALA A 246 -4.86 8.53 15.67
CA ALA A 246 -5.32 9.81 16.24
C ALA A 246 -6.82 9.80 16.59
N TYR A 247 -7.64 9.15 15.77
CA TYR A 247 -9.06 8.97 16.09
C TYR A 247 -9.28 8.19 17.40
N LEU A 248 -8.53 7.09 17.57
CA LEU A 248 -8.66 6.25 18.75
C LEU A 248 -8.13 6.94 20.02
N THR A 249 -7.03 7.67 19.94
CA THR A 249 -6.43 8.37 21.10
C THR A 249 -7.14 9.69 21.41
N ASP A 250 -7.19 10.60 20.44
CA ASP A 250 -7.57 11.99 20.68
C ASP A 250 -9.09 12.18 20.79
N GLU A 251 -9.88 11.31 20.11
CA GLU A 251 -11.33 11.43 20.13
C GLU A 251 -12.02 10.36 20.99
N LYS A 252 -11.42 9.15 21.08
CA LYS A 252 -12.00 8.04 21.86
C LYS A 252 -11.27 7.74 23.16
N GLY A 253 -10.17 8.43 23.47
CA GLY A 253 -9.48 8.36 24.75
C GLY A 253 -8.72 7.05 25.03
N PHE A 254 -8.39 6.28 23.98
CA PHE A 254 -7.61 5.06 24.14
C PHE A 254 -6.16 5.39 24.56
N SER A 255 -5.59 4.61 25.46
CA SER A 255 -4.15 4.65 25.71
C SER A 255 -3.37 4.20 24.47
N ILE A 256 -2.10 4.60 24.35
CA ILE A 256 -1.22 4.22 23.22
C ILE A 256 -1.19 2.69 23.05
N LYS A 257 -1.13 1.93 24.14
CA LYS A 257 -1.14 0.47 24.10
C LYS A 257 -2.47 -0.09 23.53
N GLN A 258 -3.59 0.43 24.00
CA GLN A 258 -4.91 0.03 23.51
C GLN A 258 -5.11 0.43 22.06
N MET A 259 -4.70 1.64 21.68
CA MET A 259 -4.75 2.15 20.30
C MET A 259 -4.00 1.23 19.34
N GLY A 260 -2.77 0.78 19.70
CA GLY A 260 -1.99 -0.09 18.85
C GLY A 260 -2.71 -1.38 18.47
N TRP A 261 -3.36 -2.03 19.43
CA TRP A 261 -4.15 -3.24 19.18
C TRP A 261 -5.44 -2.95 18.43
N MET A 262 -6.16 -1.91 18.81
CA MET A 262 -7.43 -1.55 18.17
C MET A 262 -7.24 -1.10 16.72
N ALA A 263 -6.14 -0.42 16.40
CA ALA A 263 -5.81 -0.02 15.04
C ALA A 263 -5.41 -1.22 14.14
N ALA A 264 -4.91 -2.31 14.74
CA ALA A 264 -4.54 -3.53 14.01
C ALA A 264 -5.76 -4.38 13.60
N LEU A 265 -6.80 -4.44 14.45
CA LEU A 265 -7.96 -5.35 14.27
C LEU A 265 -8.64 -5.23 12.89
N PRO A 266 -8.91 -4.04 12.34
CA PRO A 266 -9.53 -3.89 11.02
C PRO A 266 -8.72 -4.59 9.91
N PHE A 267 -7.40 -4.60 10.01
CA PHE A 267 -6.52 -5.23 9.01
C PHE A 267 -6.46 -6.75 9.14
N ILE A 268 -6.69 -7.31 10.33
CA ILE A 268 -6.88 -8.76 10.51
C ILE A 268 -8.10 -9.23 9.73
N VAL A 269 -9.23 -8.52 9.86
CA VAL A 269 -10.46 -8.84 9.14
C VAL A 269 -10.27 -8.70 7.63
N SER A 270 -9.48 -7.71 7.18
CA SER A 270 -9.21 -7.52 5.75
C SER A 270 -8.44 -8.69 5.12
N ILE A 271 -7.64 -9.44 5.87
CA ILE A 271 -6.95 -10.64 5.36
C ILE A 271 -7.98 -11.70 4.93
N ALA A 272 -8.92 -12.02 5.83
CA ALA A 272 -9.99 -12.97 5.54
C ALA A 272 -10.88 -12.50 4.39
N SER A 273 -11.22 -11.21 4.37
CA SER A 273 -12.07 -10.60 3.36
C SER A 273 -11.44 -10.59 1.96
N LYS A 274 -10.13 -10.39 1.84
CA LYS A 274 -9.41 -10.50 0.57
C LYS A 274 -9.48 -11.91 0.00
N TYR A 275 -9.36 -12.92 0.86
CA TYR A 275 -9.51 -14.32 0.44
C TYR A 275 -10.93 -14.60 -0.05
N LEU A 276 -11.95 -14.16 0.69
CA LEU A 276 -13.37 -14.29 0.30
C LEU A 276 -13.67 -13.54 -1.00
N GLY A 277 -13.09 -12.34 -1.19
CA GLY A 277 -13.20 -11.58 -2.43
C GLY A 277 -12.62 -12.31 -3.64
N GLY A 278 -11.46 -12.95 -3.48
CA GLY A 278 -10.87 -13.81 -4.51
C GLY A 278 -11.77 -15.00 -4.85
N ALA A 279 -12.26 -15.72 -3.84
CA ALA A 279 -13.16 -16.85 -4.03
C ALA A 279 -14.52 -16.46 -4.66
N LEU A 280 -15.00 -15.24 -4.39
CA LEU A 280 -16.19 -14.68 -5.03
C LEU A 280 -15.94 -14.40 -6.51
N LEU A 281 -14.77 -13.81 -6.84
CA LEU A 281 -14.38 -13.53 -8.23
C LEU A 281 -14.29 -14.80 -9.09
N ASP A 282 -13.82 -15.90 -8.53
CA ASP A 282 -13.75 -17.20 -9.21
C ASP A 282 -15.15 -17.76 -9.57
N ARG A 283 -16.20 -17.33 -8.86
CA ARG A 283 -17.58 -17.81 -9.06
C ARG A 283 -18.42 -16.91 -9.95
N ILE A 284 -18.08 -15.64 -10.08
CA ILE A 284 -18.84 -14.68 -10.88
C ILE A 284 -18.23 -14.54 -12.29
N ARG A 285 -19.06 -14.09 -13.23
CA ARG A 285 -18.58 -13.85 -14.61
C ARG A 285 -17.70 -12.59 -14.67
N PRO A 286 -16.65 -12.53 -15.50
CA PRO A 286 -15.72 -11.39 -15.55
C PRO A 286 -16.40 -10.03 -15.69
N TYR A 287 -17.48 -9.92 -16.46
CA TYR A 287 -18.22 -8.65 -16.63
C TYR A 287 -19.00 -8.24 -15.37
N GLN A 288 -19.19 -9.12 -14.39
CA GLN A 288 -19.84 -8.86 -13.10
C GLN A 288 -18.83 -8.42 -12.03
N ALA A 289 -17.52 -8.62 -12.26
CA ALA A 289 -16.48 -8.26 -11.30
C ALA A 289 -16.55 -6.78 -10.83
N PRO A 290 -16.91 -5.79 -11.67
CA PRO A 290 -17.07 -4.40 -11.21
C PRO A 290 -18.17 -4.21 -10.15
N LEU A 291 -19.16 -5.11 -10.03
CA LEU A 291 -20.19 -5.03 -9.01
C LEU A 291 -19.62 -5.15 -7.59
N ILE A 292 -18.46 -5.81 -7.43
CA ILE A 292 -17.74 -5.87 -6.15
C ILE A 292 -17.39 -4.44 -5.67
N PHE A 293 -17.00 -3.55 -6.57
CA PHE A 293 -16.71 -2.16 -6.24
C PHE A 293 -17.98 -1.36 -5.94
N VAL A 294 -19.07 -1.63 -6.65
CA VAL A 294 -20.35 -0.98 -6.39
C VAL A 294 -20.85 -1.30 -4.99
N PHE A 295 -20.99 -2.58 -4.66
CA PHE A 295 -21.51 -3.01 -3.36
C PHE A 295 -20.49 -2.82 -2.24
N GLY A 296 -19.21 -3.14 -2.50
CA GLY A 296 -18.13 -2.96 -1.54
C GLY A 296 -17.90 -1.49 -1.20
N GLY A 297 -17.89 -0.60 -2.19
CA GLY A 297 -17.75 0.85 -1.98
C GLY A 297 -18.93 1.43 -1.21
N ALA A 298 -20.17 1.08 -1.58
CA ALA A 298 -21.37 1.51 -0.86
C ALA A 298 -21.35 1.06 0.61
N ALA A 299 -21.07 -0.22 0.85
CA ALA A 299 -21.04 -0.79 2.20
C ALA A 299 -19.92 -0.19 3.05
N THR A 300 -18.72 0.00 2.48
CA THR A 300 -17.61 0.68 3.18
C THR A 300 -17.98 2.11 3.54
N ALA A 301 -18.54 2.89 2.61
CA ALA A 301 -18.98 4.26 2.88
C ALA A 301 -20.02 4.35 4.00
N LEU A 302 -21.03 3.46 3.99
CA LEU A 302 -22.04 3.37 5.05
C LEU A 302 -21.44 3.01 6.41
N CYS A 303 -20.49 2.07 6.44
CA CYS A 303 -19.82 1.71 7.69
C CYS A 303 -18.98 2.87 8.23
N ILE A 304 -18.24 3.62 7.39
CA ILE A 304 -17.49 4.80 7.83
C ILE A 304 -18.43 5.88 8.34
N TYR A 305 -19.57 6.09 7.69
CA TYR A 305 -20.61 6.99 8.20
C TYR A 305 -21.12 6.53 9.59
N GLY A 306 -21.28 5.21 9.79
CA GLY A 306 -21.60 4.61 11.09
C GLY A 306 -20.52 4.90 12.15
N VAL A 307 -19.22 4.81 11.80
CA VAL A 307 -18.11 5.16 12.69
C VAL A 307 -18.21 6.61 13.15
N MET A 308 -18.47 7.55 12.22
CA MET A 308 -18.54 9.00 12.53
C MET A 308 -19.68 9.35 13.47
N ASN A 309 -20.83 8.66 13.38
CA ASN A 309 -22.04 8.97 14.13
C ASN A 309 -22.26 8.09 15.37
N SER A 310 -21.37 7.12 15.61
CA SER A 310 -21.49 6.23 16.78
C SER A 310 -20.76 6.79 18.01
N HIS A 311 -21.42 6.69 19.17
CA HIS A 311 -20.83 7.07 20.46
C HIS A 311 -20.36 5.86 21.28
N GLN A 312 -21.00 4.71 21.11
CA GLN A 312 -20.68 3.49 21.85
C GLN A 312 -19.49 2.76 21.20
N LEU A 313 -18.49 2.41 21.98
CA LEU A 313 -17.25 1.75 21.51
C LEU A 313 -17.52 0.44 20.75
N GLY A 314 -18.53 -0.33 21.16
CA GLY A 314 -18.90 -1.58 20.48
C GLY A 314 -19.36 -1.35 19.04
N TRP A 315 -20.20 -0.33 18.80
CA TRP A 315 -20.63 0.03 17.45
C TRP A 315 -19.50 0.61 16.60
N ILE A 316 -18.63 1.44 17.19
CA ILE A 316 -17.45 1.97 16.51
C ILE A 316 -16.54 0.82 16.06
N ALA A 317 -16.23 -0.12 16.95
CA ALA A 317 -15.44 -1.29 16.61
C ALA A 317 -16.10 -2.12 15.50
N PHE A 318 -17.41 -2.40 15.63
CA PHE A 318 -18.17 -3.13 14.61
C PHE A 318 -18.06 -2.45 13.23
N PHE A 319 -18.34 -1.15 13.16
CA PHE A 319 -18.31 -0.43 11.88
C PHE A 319 -16.91 -0.32 11.30
N LEU A 320 -15.86 -0.15 12.12
CA LEU A 320 -14.46 -0.18 11.66
C LEU A 320 -14.08 -1.55 11.06
N LEU A 321 -14.44 -2.63 11.72
CA LEU A 321 -14.19 -3.99 11.24
C LEU A 321 -14.98 -4.27 9.95
N ALA A 322 -16.27 -3.90 9.92
CA ALA A 322 -17.13 -4.07 8.76
C ALA A 322 -16.65 -3.25 7.55
N ALA A 323 -16.22 -1.99 7.76
CA ALA A 323 -15.67 -1.15 6.71
C ALA A 323 -14.43 -1.81 6.06
N ASN A 324 -13.50 -2.31 6.88
CA ASN A 324 -12.31 -2.99 6.37
C ASN A 324 -12.61 -4.37 5.75
N ALA A 325 -13.65 -5.08 6.23
CA ALA A 325 -14.14 -6.28 5.59
C ALA A 325 -14.65 -5.99 4.16
N CYS A 326 -15.53 -5.01 4.01
CA CYS A 326 -16.10 -4.61 2.72
C CYS A 326 -15.04 -4.06 1.76
N TRP A 327 -14.08 -3.26 2.26
CA TRP A 327 -12.95 -2.79 1.48
C TRP A 327 -12.01 -3.94 1.08
N GLY A 328 -11.75 -4.89 1.98
CA GLY A 328 -10.88 -6.04 1.73
C GLY A 328 -11.35 -6.91 0.57
N VAL A 329 -12.66 -7.14 0.43
CA VAL A 329 -13.24 -7.90 -0.68
C VAL A 329 -12.91 -7.29 -2.04
N GLN A 330 -12.77 -5.96 -2.14
CA GLN A 330 -12.48 -5.23 -3.39
C GLN A 330 -11.04 -5.47 -3.87
N GLY A 331 -10.09 -5.73 -2.97
CA GLY A 331 -8.65 -5.75 -3.27
C GLY A 331 -8.21 -6.80 -4.30
N ALA A 332 -8.93 -7.92 -4.42
CA ALA A 332 -8.63 -8.96 -5.40
C ALA A 332 -9.18 -8.64 -6.81
N ALA A 333 -10.17 -7.74 -6.91
CA ALA A 333 -10.85 -7.49 -8.17
C ALA A 333 -10.03 -6.63 -9.15
N ILE A 334 -9.20 -5.70 -8.64
CA ILE A 334 -8.37 -4.81 -9.47
C ILE A 334 -7.36 -5.59 -10.33
N PRO A 335 -6.48 -6.44 -9.74
CA PRO A 335 -5.54 -7.22 -10.55
C PRO A 335 -6.26 -8.20 -11.49
N THR A 336 -7.39 -8.79 -11.08
CA THR A 336 -8.17 -9.70 -11.92
C THR A 336 -8.73 -8.99 -13.15
N LEU A 337 -9.30 -7.81 -13.00
CA LEU A 337 -9.79 -7.01 -14.12
C LEU A 337 -8.65 -6.59 -15.03
N LEU A 338 -7.52 -6.17 -14.48
CA LEU A 338 -6.38 -5.77 -15.27
C LEU A 338 -5.82 -6.92 -16.10
N GLN A 339 -5.66 -8.11 -15.51
CA GLN A 339 -5.24 -9.33 -16.22
C GLN A 339 -6.20 -9.74 -17.34
N HIS A 340 -7.50 -9.41 -17.20
CA HIS A 340 -8.50 -9.70 -18.25
C HIS A 340 -8.37 -8.75 -19.47
N TYR A 341 -7.95 -7.50 -19.27
CA TYR A 341 -7.91 -6.49 -20.33
C TYR A 341 -6.51 -6.20 -20.87
N ALA A 342 -5.48 -6.34 -20.06
CA ALA A 342 -4.12 -6.04 -20.49
C ALA A 342 -3.55 -7.14 -21.40
N ARG A 343 -2.70 -6.74 -22.34
CA ARG A 343 -1.95 -7.68 -23.15
C ARG A 343 -0.96 -8.44 -22.29
N PRO A 344 -0.73 -9.74 -22.53
CA PRO A 344 0.20 -10.54 -21.71
C PRO A 344 1.59 -9.90 -21.53
N GLU A 345 2.10 -9.23 -22.59
CA GLU A 345 3.42 -8.58 -22.60
C GLU A 345 3.47 -7.29 -21.76
N ALA A 346 2.31 -6.72 -21.39
CA ALA A 346 2.19 -5.42 -20.72
C ALA A 346 1.44 -5.49 -19.38
N VAL A 347 1.04 -6.68 -18.92
CA VAL A 347 0.27 -6.83 -17.65
C VAL A 347 1.04 -6.27 -16.45
N GLY A 348 2.33 -6.56 -16.34
CA GLY A 348 3.19 -6.05 -15.26
C GLY A 348 3.32 -4.54 -15.29
N SER A 349 3.57 -3.97 -16.47
CA SER A 349 3.68 -2.51 -16.66
C SER A 349 2.34 -1.81 -16.47
N ALA A 350 1.23 -2.41 -16.89
CA ALA A 350 -0.10 -1.87 -16.65
C ALA A 350 -0.43 -1.83 -15.15
N TYR A 351 -0.06 -2.88 -14.40
CA TYR A 351 -0.22 -2.89 -12.95
C TYR A 351 0.70 -1.88 -12.27
N GLY A 352 1.97 -1.78 -12.68
CA GLY A 352 2.90 -0.78 -12.18
C GLY A 352 2.40 0.65 -12.42
N LEU A 353 1.79 0.90 -13.55
CA LEU A 353 1.23 2.20 -13.94
C LEU A 353 0.04 2.58 -13.05
N ILE A 354 -0.95 1.69 -12.87
CA ILE A 354 -2.10 2.00 -12.01
C ILE A 354 -1.71 2.10 -10.54
N ASN A 355 -0.80 1.26 -10.04
CA ASN A 355 -0.33 1.33 -8.67
C ASN A 355 0.52 2.59 -8.42
N GLY A 356 1.44 2.93 -9.34
CA GLY A 356 2.25 4.15 -9.23
C GLY A 356 1.40 5.42 -9.23
N ILE A 357 0.53 5.58 -10.22
CA ILE A 357 -0.39 6.73 -10.32
C ILE A 357 -1.39 6.71 -9.16
N GLY A 358 -1.92 5.53 -8.81
CA GLY A 358 -2.82 5.36 -7.68
C GLY A 358 -2.23 5.90 -6.38
N ASN A 359 -0.98 5.54 -6.08
CA ASN A 359 -0.28 6.05 -4.90
C ASN A 359 0.02 7.56 -4.98
N LEU A 360 0.39 8.09 -6.16
CA LEU A 360 0.63 9.52 -6.34
C LEU A 360 -0.61 10.36 -6.02
N PHE A 361 -1.78 9.96 -6.53
CA PHE A 361 -3.03 10.69 -6.26
C PHE A 361 -3.54 10.47 -4.83
N SER A 362 -3.49 9.24 -4.31
CA SER A 362 -3.91 8.95 -2.93
C SER A 362 -2.98 9.54 -1.87
N ALA A 363 -1.76 9.95 -2.27
CA ALA A 363 -0.80 10.63 -1.38
C ALA A 363 -1.36 11.90 -0.74
N PHE A 364 -2.25 12.60 -1.41
CA PHE A 364 -2.85 13.84 -0.91
C PHE A 364 -3.98 13.61 0.10
N VAL A 365 -4.48 12.38 0.22
CA VAL A 365 -5.63 12.07 1.09
C VAL A 365 -5.36 12.30 2.56
N PRO A 366 -4.23 11.87 3.16
CA PRO A 366 -3.93 12.16 4.56
C PRO A 366 -3.88 13.67 4.86
N MET A 367 -3.32 14.47 3.94
CA MET A 367 -3.29 15.93 4.07
C MET A 367 -4.69 16.53 3.94
N ALA A 368 -5.48 16.10 2.95
CA ALA A 368 -6.85 16.57 2.77
C ALA A 368 -7.73 16.25 3.98
N MET A 369 -7.58 15.05 4.57
CA MET A 369 -8.24 14.68 5.82
C MET A 369 -7.81 15.60 6.96
N GLY A 370 -6.51 15.89 7.09
CA GLY A 370 -5.97 16.82 8.09
C GLY A 370 -6.55 18.24 7.97
N MET A 371 -6.72 18.76 6.74
CA MET A 371 -7.36 20.05 6.49
C MET A 371 -8.85 20.07 6.92
N VAL A 372 -9.60 19.00 6.62
CA VAL A 372 -11.00 18.88 7.07
C VAL A 372 -11.07 18.81 8.59
N MET A 373 -10.18 18.05 9.25
CA MET A 373 -10.10 17.97 10.72
C MET A 373 -9.79 19.34 11.34
N ALA A 374 -8.84 20.08 10.76
CA ALA A 374 -8.48 21.43 11.24
C ALA A 374 -9.66 22.41 11.14
N SER A 375 -10.46 22.32 10.06
CA SER A 375 -11.60 23.21 9.86
C SER A 375 -12.79 22.90 10.78
N GLN A 376 -12.97 21.64 11.20
CA GLN A 376 -14.13 21.19 11.96
C GLN A 376 -13.82 20.86 13.44
N GLY A 377 -12.55 20.83 13.82
CA GLY A 377 -12.10 20.58 15.20
C GLY A 377 -12.29 19.15 15.71
N LYS A 378 -12.64 18.18 14.84
CA LYS A 378 -12.83 16.76 15.18
C LYS A 378 -12.04 15.85 14.24
N VAL A 379 -11.41 14.81 14.78
CA VAL A 379 -10.65 13.84 13.96
C VAL A 379 -11.58 13.03 13.06
N SER A 380 -12.75 12.63 13.57
CA SER A 380 -13.75 11.90 12.79
C SER A 380 -14.26 12.66 11.56
N SER A 381 -14.23 14.00 11.56
CA SER A 381 -14.67 14.79 10.40
C SER A 381 -13.83 14.51 9.14
N GLY A 382 -12.54 14.22 9.29
CA GLY A 382 -11.66 13.83 8.18
C GLY A 382 -12.09 12.55 7.47
N PHE A 383 -12.86 11.68 8.15
CA PHE A 383 -13.37 10.45 7.55
C PHE A 383 -14.42 10.69 6.44
N ALA A 384 -14.94 11.90 6.31
CA ALA A 384 -15.75 12.31 5.16
C ALA A 384 -14.98 12.15 3.84
N VAL A 385 -13.66 12.36 3.84
CA VAL A 385 -12.81 12.13 2.66
C VAL A 385 -12.76 10.64 2.31
N LEU A 386 -12.77 9.75 3.29
CA LEU A 386 -12.84 8.29 3.07
C LEU A 386 -14.20 7.90 2.47
N ILE A 387 -15.30 8.48 2.95
CA ILE A 387 -16.63 8.27 2.38
C ILE A 387 -16.63 8.71 0.91
N ALA A 388 -16.12 9.91 0.61
CA ALA A 388 -16.04 10.43 -0.75
C ALA A 388 -15.22 9.49 -1.67
N SER A 389 -14.10 8.95 -1.18
CA SER A 389 -13.29 7.99 -1.94
C SER A 389 -14.07 6.70 -2.25
N GLN A 390 -14.85 6.19 -1.30
CA GLN A 390 -15.62 4.97 -1.50
C GLN A 390 -16.87 5.19 -2.37
N LEU A 391 -17.47 6.36 -2.33
CA LEU A 391 -18.50 6.77 -3.30
C LEU A 391 -17.92 6.86 -4.72
N LEU A 392 -16.68 7.36 -4.86
CA LEU A 392 -15.98 7.35 -6.13
C LEU A 392 -15.74 5.92 -6.64
N THR A 393 -15.37 4.98 -5.75
CA THR A 393 -15.23 3.55 -6.05
C THR A 393 -16.56 2.97 -6.57
N LEU A 394 -17.68 3.29 -5.91
CA LEU A 394 -19.03 2.87 -6.32
C LEU A 394 -19.37 3.39 -7.72
N LEU A 395 -19.18 4.69 -7.96
CA LEU A 395 -19.51 5.33 -9.24
C LEU A 395 -18.63 4.80 -10.38
N ALA A 396 -17.34 4.70 -10.16
CA ALA A 396 -16.41 4.17 -11.16
C ALA A 396 -16.67 2.67 -11.44
N GLY A 397 -17.00 1.88 -10.41
CA GLY A 397 -17.42 0.49 -10.55
C GLY A 397 -18.69 0.35 -11.36
N GLY A 398 -19.69 1.19 -11.11
CA GLY A 398 -20.95 1.23 -11.89
C GLY A 398 -20.75 1.61 -13.35
N ALA A 399 -19.91 2.63 -13.60
CA ALA A 399 -19.57 3.04 -14.96
C ALA A 399 -18.82 1.94 -15.72
N LEU A 400 -17.84 1.29 -15.05
CA LEU A 400 -17.12 0.16 -15.63
C LEU A 400 -18.05 -1.00 -15.95
N PHE A 401 -18.95 -1.37 -15.02
CA PHE A 401 -19.95 -2.43 -15.24
C PHE A 401 -20.82 -2.13 -16.47
N SER A 402 -21.36 -0.91 -16.57
CA SER A 402 -22.19 -0.48 -17.70
C SER A 402 -21.45 -0.57 -19.03
N ARG A 403 -20.18 -0.13 -19.07
CA ARG A 403 -19.32 -0.22 -20.25
C ARG A 403 -19.05 -1.66 -20.67
N MET A 404 -18.79 -2.56 -19.70
CA MET A 404 -18.55 -3.97 -19.97
C MET A 404 -19.82 -4.67 -20.47
N LEU A 405 -20.97 -4.30 -19.95
CA LEU A 405 -22.27 -4.84 -20.38
C LEU A 405 -22.57 -4.46 -21.83
N LEU A 406 -22.40 -3.17 -22.19
CA LEU A 406 -22.58 -2.66 -23.55
C LEU A 406 -21.64 -3.33 -24.53
N ALA A 407 -20.34 -3.45 -24.20
CA ALA A 407 -19.36 -4.12 -25.06
C ALA A 407 -19.70 -5.59 -25.32
N ARG A 408 -20.36 -6.25 -24.37
CA ARG A 408 -20.84 -7.64 -24.52
C ARG A 408 -22.07 -7.72 -25.45
N GLN A 409 -22.99 -6.77 -25.36
CA GLN A 409 -24.18 -6.74 -26.23
C GLN A 409 -23.78 -6.55 -27.70
N VAL A 410 -22.85 -5.62 -27.95
CA VAL A 410 -22.32 -5.36 -29.32
C VAL A 410 -21.62 -6.60 -29.93
N LYS A 411 -20.95 -7.43 -29.10
CA LYS A 411 -20.31 -8.68 -29.59
C LYS A 411 -21.33 -9.82 -29.86
N ARG A 412 -22.58 -9.69 -29.41
CA ARG A 412 -23.63 -10.71 -29.59
C ARG A 412 -24.60 -10.36 -30.70
N ALA A 413 -24.68 -9.07 -31.04
CA ALA A 413 -25.38 -8.57 -32.24
C ALA A 413 -24.47 -8.64 -33.47
#